data_fc6b1c8f5dfe189e2f59a575b88ef8e2
#
_entry.id   fc6b1c8f5dfe189e2f59a575b88ef8e2
#
_cell.length_a   1.000
_cell.length_b   1.000
_cell.length_c   1.000
_cell.angle_alpha   90.00
_cell.angle_beta   90.00
_cell.angle_gamma   90.00
#
_symmetry.space_group_name_H-M   'P 1'
#
loop_
_entity.id
_entity.type
_entity.pdbx_description
1 polymer ?
#
loop_
_entity_poly.entity_id
_entity_poly.type
_entity_poly.pdbx_seq_one_letter_code
_entity_poly.pdbx_strand_id
1 'polypeptide(L)'
;MISSKLAARQLAPPILWDALIRIKHRADLPEWEYLPEGWTYAQRHPDNQDWNDPSILEVYRRKWPVFGRMVAGVGPLGIAHESDLTTDSDLLSHNLVMTFGYVLGLAAQERSALSMLDWGGGIGHYCLLARALLPAVALEYHCKDMPLLAAAGMELLPEGHFYSDDSCLNRRYDLVMASTSLHYSLDWQAALAGLCGATGRYLYLASMPIVSDVPSFVFVQRPRSFGYRTEYLAWCLNRQEILVVAESHEMRLVREFVYGHAPHIEKAPEQNLYRGFLFEAH
;
A
#
# COMPACT_ATOMS: atom_id res chain seq x y z
N MET A 1 -23.27 -14.09 -43.86
CA MET A 1 -23.29 -14.20 -42.41
C MET A 1 -23.21 -12.79 -41.84
N ILE A 2 -24.32 -12.20 -41.43
CA ILE A 2 -24.38 -10.91 -40.75
C ILE A 2 -23.76 -11.14 -39.37
N SER A 3 -22.71 -10.40 -39.04
CA SER A 3 -21.93 -10.57 -37.83
C SER A 3 -22.87 -10.50 -36.59
N SER A 4 -22.76 -11.46 -35.67
CA SER A 4 -23.51 -11.55 -34.41
C SER A 4 -23.46 -10.24 -33.57
N LYS A 5 -22.46 -9.41 -33.82
CA LYS A 5 -22.31 -8.07 -33.22
C LYS A 5 -23.33 -7.04 -33.72
N LEU A 6 -23.79 -7.13 -34.99
CA LEU A 6 -24.80 -6.22 -35.55
C LEU A 6 -26.20 -6.56 -34.98
N ALA A 7 -26.50 -7.83 -34.79
CA ALA A 7 -27.78 -8.27 -34.23
C ALA A 7 -27.91 -7.88 -32.74
N ALA A 8 -26.85 -8.00 -31.98
CA ALA A 8 -26.80 -7.57 -30.55
C ALA A 8 -26.99 -6.05 -30.39
N ARG A 9 -26.50 -5.25 -31.33
CA ARG A 9 -26.63 -3.78 -31.34
C ARG A 9 -28.05 -3.31 -31.59
N GLN A 10 -28.86 -4.09 -32.32
CA GLN A 10 -30.26 -3.75 -32.61
C GLN A 10 -31.24 -4.13 -31.51
N LEU A 11 -30.84 -4.99 -30.57
CA LEU A 11 -31.70 -5.52 -29.50
C LEU A 11 -31.47 -4.88 -28.12
N ALA A 12 -30.34 -4.16 -27.91
CA ALA A 12 -30.05 -3.49 -26.66
C ALA A 12 -30.38 -1.99 -26.73
N PRO A 13 -31.04 -1.39 -25.73
CA PRO A 13 -31.19 0.06 -25.66
C PRO A 13 -29.83 0.77 -25.76
N PRO A 14 -29.72 1.94 -26.43
CA PRO A 14 -28.47 2.66 -26.63
C PRO A 14 -27.67 2.85 -25.32
N ILE A 15 -28.35 3.13 -24.21
CA ILE A 15 -27.76 3.29 -22.88
C ILE A 15 -27.07 2.00 -22.39
N LEU A 16 -27.67 0.84 -22.62
CA LEU A 16 -27.08 -0.46 -22.26
C LEU A 16 -25.90 -0.82 -23.17
N TRP A 17 -25.98 -0.42 -24.44
CA TRP A 17 -24.89 -0.65 -25.38
C TRP A 17 -23.67 0.23 -25.05
N ASP A 18 -23.89 1.51 -24.75
CA ASP A 18 -22.82 2.43 -24.33
C ASP A 18 -22.20 1.99 -23.00
N ALA A 19 -23.00 1.49 -22.06
CA ALA A 19 -22.50 0.90 -20.81
C ALA A 19 -21.66 -0.36 -21.07
N LEU A 20 -22.09 -1.26 -21.95
CA LEU A 20 -21.35 -2.46 -22.34
C LEU A 20 -20.04 -2.12 -23.08
N ILE A 21 -20.05 -1.11 -23.94
CA ILE A 21 -18.84 -0.63 -24.59
C ILE A 21 -17.87 -0.03 -23.58
N ARG A 22 -18.34 0.79 -22.63
CA ARG A 22 -17.51 1.34 -21.55
C ARG A 22 -16.91 0.25 -20.67
N ILE A 23 -17.71 -0.74 -20.26
CA ILE A 23 -17.23 -1.90 -19.48
C ILE A 23 -16.17 -2.68 -20.24
N LYS A 24 -16.42 -2.95 -21.52
CA LYS A 24 -15.46 -3.66 -22.37
C LYS A 24 -14.17 -2.85 -22.59
N HIS A 25 -14.30 -1.55 -22.87
CA HIS A 25 -13.14 -0.66 -23.06
C HIS A 25 -12.31 -0.57 -21.76
N ARG A 26 -12.97 -0.53 -20.61
CA ARG A 26 -12.30 -0.55 -19.30
C ARG A 26 -11.58 -1.88 -19.02
N ALA A 27 -12.15 -3.00 -19.49
CA ALA A 27 -11.54 -4.33 -19.35
C ALA A 27 -10.30 -4.54 -20.24
N ASP A 28 -10.21 -3.80 -21.34
CA ASP A 28 -9.11 -3.89 -22.31
C ASP A 28 -7.92 -2.96 -21.95
N LEU A 29 -8.06 -2.07 -20.94
CA LEU A 29 -6.97 -1.21 -20.49
C LEU A 29 -5.96 -1.99 -19.64
N PRO A 30 -4.65 -1.64 -19.70
CA PRO A 30 -3.65 -2.23 -18.81
C PRO A 30 -3.98 -1.99 -17.35
N GLU A 31 -3.62 -2.91 -16.47
CA GLU A 31 -3.82 -2.70 -15.02
C GLU A 31 -2.90 -1.61 -14.47
N TRP A 32 -1.68 -1.49 -15.01
CA TRP A 32 -0.72 -0.44 -14.65
C TRP A 32 -0.30 0.31 -15.90
N GLU A 33 -0.51 1.64 -15.93
CA GLU A 33 -0.21 2.46 -17.09
C GLU A 33 0.35 3.82 -16.68
N TYR A 34 1.45 4.22 -17.31
CA TYR A 34 2.05 5.55 -17.14
C TYR A 34 1.11 6.66 -17.59
N LEU A 35 1.05 7.74 -16.80
CA LEU A 35 0.25 8.92 -17.08
C LEU A 35 1.14 10.15 -17.25
N PRO A 36 1.41 10.59 -18.49
CA PRO A 36 2.20 11.81 -18.74
C PRO A 36 1.60 13.07 -18.14
N GLU A 37 0.26 13.14 -18.02
CA GLU A 37 -0.47 14.24 -17.40
C GLU A 37 -0.45 14.21 -15.87
N GLY A 38 0.08 13.16 -15.28
CA GLY A 38 0.18 13.02 -13.83
C GLY A 38 -1.18 13.06 -13.12
N TRP A 39 -1.23 13.71 -11.96
CA TRP A 39 -2.43 13.79 -11.12
C TRP A 39 -3.59 14.59 -11.74
N THR A 40 -3.38 15.33 -12.84
CA THR A 40 -4.48 15.99 -13.55
C THR A 40 -5.45 14.99 -14.20
N TYR A 41 -5.02 13.75 -14.38
CA TYR A 41 -5.88 12.64 -14.79
C TYR A 41 -7.10 12.48 -13.87
N ALA A 42 -6.94 12.59 -12.56
CA ALA A 42 -8.02 12.45 -11.59
C ALA A 42 -9.13 13.48 -11.79
N GLN A 43 -8.79 14.70 -12.21
CA GLN A 43 -9.79 15.76 -12.47
C GLN A 43 -10.71 15.44 -13.65
N ARG A 44 -10.24 14.63 -14.59
CA ARG A 44 -11.01 14.20 -15.77
C ARG A 44 -11.77 12.90 -15.53
N HIS A 45 -11.49 12.20 -14.43
CA HIS A 45 -12.07 10.91 -14.07
C HIS A 45 -12.59 10.94 -12.62
N PRO A 46 -13.64 11.77 -12.34
CA PRO A 46 -14.11 12.00 -10.96
C PRO A 46 -14.76 10.75 -10.32
N ASP A 47 -15.07 9.72 -11.12
CA ASP A 47 -15.64 8.45 -10.64
C ASP A 47 -14.60 7.52 -10.00
N ASN A 48 -13.33 7.93 -9.93
CA ASN A 48 -12.28 7.19 -9.24
C ASN A 48 -12.49 7.33 -7.74
N GLN A 49 -12.88 6.22 -7.09
CA GLN A 49 -13.20 6.25 -5.65
C GLN A 49 -11.97 6.07 -4.75
N ASP A 50 -10.79 5.92 -5.37
CA ASP A 50 -9.54 5.82 -4.62
C ASP A 50 -9.52 4.59 -3.66
N TRP A 51 -8.70 4.65 -2.61
CA TRP A 51 -8.58 3.60 -1.59
C TRP A 51 -9.78 3.51 -0.63
N ASN A 52 -10.68 4.48 -0.60
CA ASN A 52 -11.89 4.46 0.23
C ASN A 52 -13.07 3.75 -0.46
N ASP A 53 -12.79 2.63 -1.14
CA ASP A 53 -13.79 1.85 -1.87
C ASP A 53 -14.24 0.61 -1.08
N PRO A 54 -15.55 0.33 -0.97
CA PRO A 54 -16.05 -0.83 -0.25
C PRO A 54 -15.52 -2.18 -0.75
N SER A 55 -15.17 -2.30 -2.04
CA SER A 55 -14.62 -3.56 -2.60
C SER A 55 -13.26 -3.92 -2.00
N ILE A 56 -12.47 -2.91 -1.61
CA ILE A 56 -11.19 -3.11 -0.90
C ILE A 56 -11.46 -3.68 0.49
N LEU A 57 -12.37 -3.06 1.24
CA LEU A 57 -12.75 -3.55 2.56
C LEU A 57 -13.31 -4.98 2.52
N GLU A 58 -14.13 -5.31 1.49
CA GLU A 58 -14.65 -6.67 1.29
C GLU A 58 -13.51 -7.70 1.18
N VAL A 59 -12.46 -7.41 0.41
CA VAL A 59 -11.28 -8.29 0.27
C VAL A 59 -10.56 -8.43 1.59
N TYR A 60 -10.27 -7.33 2.28
CA TYR A 60 -9.56 -7.33 3.55
C TYR A 60 -10.31 -8.13 4.63
N ARG A 61 -11.60 -7.91 4.80
CA ARG A 61 -12.44 -8.65 5.77
C ARG A 61 -12.51 -10.14 5.45
N ARG A 62 -12.61 -10.51 4.17
CA ARG A 62 -12.64 -11.92 3.76
C ARG A 62 -11.32 -12.63 4.06
N LYS A 63 -10.20 -11.94 3.88
CA LYS A 63 -8.86 -12.50 4.13
C LYS A 63 -8.42 -12.46 5.59
N TRP A 64 -9.00 -11.62 6.42
CA TRP A 64 -8.61 -11.47 7.82
C TRP A 64 -8.53 -12.78 8.62
N PRO A 65 -9.53 -13.69 8.57
CA PRO A 65 -9.44 -14.96 9.30
C PRO A 65 -8.33 -15.89 8.76
N VAL A 66 -8.06 -15.85 7.45
CA VAL A 66 -6.99 -16.63 6.82
C VAL A 66 -5.64 -16.13 7.30
N PHE A 67 -5.46 -14.82 7.29
CA PHE A 67 -4.27 -14.15 7.78
C PHE A 67 -4.01 -14.45 9.27
N GLY A 68 -5.04 -14.36 10.11
CA GLY A 68 -4.92 -14.69 11.54
C GLY A 68 -4.48 -16.13 11.79
N ARG A 69 -5.01 -17.12 11.01
CA ARG A 69 -4.56 -18.52 11.10
C ARG A 69 -3.10 -18.70 10.67
N MET A 70 -2.68 -18.01 9.62
CA MET A 70 -1.28 -18.04 9.18
C MET A 70 -0.36 -17.51 10.27
N VAL A 71 -0.67 -16.37 10.87
CA VAL A 71 0.13 -15.75 11.94
C VAL A 71 0.22 -16.64 13.18
N ALA A 72 -0.86 -17.32 13.53
CA ALA A 72 -0.89 -18.25 14.67
C ALA A 72 -0.23 -19.61 14.38
N GLY A 73 0.06 -19.92 13.12
CA GLY A 73 0.62 -21.20 12.68
C GLY A 73 2.14 -21.22 12.71
N VAL A 74 2.71 -22.34 12.24
CA VAL A 74 4.17 -22.56 12.10
C VAL A 74 4.63 -22.59 10.65
N GLY A 75 3.72 -22.35 9.71
CA GLY A 75 4.01 -22.31 8.28
C GLY A 75 4.69 -21.00 7.84
N PRO A 76 5.00 -20.85 6.55
CA PRO A 76 5.56 -19.61 6.02
C PRO A 76 4.63 -18.42 6.28
N LEU A 77 5.17 -17.32 6.78
CA LEU A 77 4.46 -16.06 6.88
C LEU A 77 4.45 -15.37 5.51
N GLY A 78 3.41 -14.62 5.22
CA GLY A 78 3.35 -13.83 4.00
C GLY A 78 2.27 -14.28 3.03
N ILE A 79 1.02 -13.99 3.36
CA ILE A 79 -0.11 -14.02 2.43
C ILE A 79 -0.39 -12.59 2.00
N ALA A 80 -0.58 -12.37 0.71
CA ALA A 80 -1.05 -11.07 0.18
C ALA A 80 -2.44 -10.77 0.76
N HIS A 81 -2.49 -9.99 1.83
CA HIS A 81 -3.72 -9.67 2.55
C HIS A 81 -4.57 -8.62 1.81
N GLU A 82 -3.94 -7.84 0.96
CA GLU A 82 -4.54 -6.79 0.15
C GLU A 82 -5.07 -7.28 -1.21
N SER A 83 -5.03 -8.59 -1.50
CA SER A 83 -5.49 -9.08 -2.79
C SER A 83 -6.20 -10.44 -2.70
N ASP A 84 -7.02 -10.72 -3.70
CA ASP A 84 -7.75 -11.99 -3.85
C ASP A 84 -6.94 -13.08 -4.59
N LEU A 85 -5.71 -12.77 -5.01
CA LEU A 85 -4.92 -13.63 -5.91
C LEU A 85 -4.66 -15.02 -5.34
N THR A 86 -4.39 -15.12 -4.04
CA THR A 86 -4.07 -16.41 -3.40
C THR A 86 -4.39 -16.42 -1.91
N THR A 87 -4.63 -17.61 -1.37
CA THR A 87 -4.68 -17.88 0.07
C THR A 87 -3.40 -18.55 0.57
N ASP A 88 -2.46 -18.86 -0.32
CA ASP A 88 -1.17 -19.44 -0.01
C ASP A 88 -0.12 -18.34 0.17
N SER A 89 0.93 -18.64 0.93
CA SER A 89 2.09 -17.75 1.08
C SER A 89 2.83 -17.60 -0.24
N ASP A 90 3.15 -16.39 -0.62
CA ASP A 90 3.99 -16.07 -1.77
C ASP A 90 5.32 -15.45 -1.34
N LEU A 91 6.31 -15.50 -2.24
CA LEU A 91 7.67 -15.08 -1.91
C LEU A 91 7.79 -13.57 -1.64
N LEU A 92 7.03 -12.74 -2.35
CA LEU A 92 7.03 -11.29 -2.16
C LEU A 92 6.50 -10.92 -0.78
N SER A 93 5.31 -11.42 -0.43
CA SER A 93 4.69 -11.19 0.88
C SER A 93 5.54 -11.79 2.00
N HIS A 94 6.16 -12.95 1.79
CA HIS A 94 7.08 -13.56 2.76
C HIS A 94 8.31 -12.66 3.01
N ASN A 95 8.96 -12.17 1.96
CA ASN A 95 10.10 -11.25 2.08
C ASN A 95 9.70 -9.95 2.80
N LEU A 96 8.48 -9.46 2.55
CA LEU A 96 7.96 -8.27 3.22
C LEU A 96 7.84 -8.49 4.74
N VAL A 97 7.30 -9.64 5.15
CA VAL A 97 7.18 -9.99 6.57
C VAL A 97 8.55 -10.22 7.20
N MET A 98 9.49 -10.87 6.49
CA MET A 98 10.85 -11.11 7.03
C MET A 98 11.63 -9.81 7.20
N THR A 99 11.54 -8.88 6.26
CA THR A 99 12.18 -7.56 6.39
C THR A 99 11.51 -6.72 7.47
N PHE A 100 10.18 -6.79 7.61
CA PHE A 100 9.48 -6.18 8.75
C PHE A 100 9.98 -6.76 10.08
N GLY A 101 10.12 -8.08 10.20
CA GLY A 101 10.66 -8.73 11.39
C GLY A 101 12.07 -8.26 11.74
N TYR A 102 12.95 -8.08 10.74
CA TYR A 102 14.27 -7.50 10.93
C TYR A 102 14.19 -6.07 11.49
N VAL A 103 13.38 -5.19 10.89
CA VAL A 103 13.21 -3.79 11.33
C VAL A 103 12.58 -3.72 12.71
N LEU A 104 11.55 -4.54 12.95
CA LEU A 104 10.87 -4.61 14.24
C LEU A 104 11.83 -5.06 15.36
N GLY A 105 12.69 -6.06 15.08
CA GLY A 105 13.73 -6.52 16.00
C GLY A 105 14.74 -5.42 16.36
N LEU A 106 15.17 -4.63 15.36
CA LEU A 106 16.04 -3.46 15.60
C LEU A 106 15.36 -2.40 16.47
N ALA A 107 14.09 -2.07 16.16
CA ALA A 107 13.34 -1.07 16.90
C ALA A 107 13.08 -1.48 18.35
N ALA A 108 12.90 -2.78 18.60
CA ALA A 108 12.63 -3.35 19.91
C ALA A 108 13.90 -3.68 20.74
N GLN A 109 15.09 -3.54 20.14
CA GLN A 109 16.34 -3.87 20.82
C GLN A 109 16.47 -3.12 22.17
N GLU A 110 16.74 -3.87 23.26
CA GLU A 110 16.86 -3.37 24.63
C GLU A 110 15.59 -2.68 25.19
N ARG A 111 14.41 -3.02 24.65
CA ARG A 111 13.13 -2.43 25.06
C ARG A 111 12.13 -3.49 25.51
N SER A 112 11.36 -3.18 26.54
CA SER A 112 10.20 -3.97 26.97
C SER A 112 8.89 -3.48 26.36
N ALA A 113 8.88 -2.29 25.77
CA ALA A 113 7.72 -1.70 25.09
C ALA A 113 8.17 -0.97 23.81
N LEU A 114 7.30 -0.95 22.82
CA LEU A 114 7.51 -0.31 21.52
C LEU A 114 6.26 0.43 21.09
N SER A 115 6.39 1.73 20.77
CA SER A 115 5.35 2.49 20.09
C SER A 115 5.55 2.45 18.57
N MET A 116 4.50 2.09 17.84
CA MET A 116 4.57 1.92 16.39
C MET A 116 3.43 2.67 15.70
N LEU A 117 3.76 3.46 14.67
CA LEU A 117 2.81 4.00 13.71
C LEU A 117 2.90 3.20 12.41
N ASP A 118 1.77 2.66 11.98
CA ASP A 118 1.57 1.98 10.69
C ASP A 118 0.71 2.90 9.79
N TRP A 119 1.37 3.70 8.96
CA TRP A 119 0.74 4.71 8.11
C TRP A 119 0.35 4.09 6.77
N GLY A 120 -0.96 3.97 6.50
CA GLY A 120 -1.52 3.18 5.42
C GLY A 120 -1.60 1.69 5.78
N GLY A 121 -1.84 1.37 7.07
CA GLY A 121 -1.78 0.01 7.61
C GLY A 121 -3.04 -0.83 7.42
N GLY A 122 -3.99 -0.36 6.62
CA GLY A 122 -5.24 -1.08 6.35
C GLY A 122 -6.07 -1.28 7.61
N ILE A 123 -6.44 -2.53 7.86
CA ILE A 123 -7.23 -2.93 9.04
C ILE A 123 -6.35 -3.48 10.19
N GLY A 124 -5.00 -3.29 10.13
CA GLY A 124 -4.09 -3.61 11.23
C GLY A 124 -3.36 -4.95 11.13
N HIS A 125 -3.08 -5.46 9.94
CA HIS A 125 -2.36 -6.74 9.74
C HIS A 125 -1.00 -6.75 10.41
N TYR A 126 -0.25 -5.65 10.36
CA TYR A 126 1.07 -5.54 11.00
C TYR A 126 1.03 -5.54 12.52
N CYS A 127 -0.12 -5.20 13.14
CA CYS A 127 -0.30 -5.40 14.58
C CYS A 127 -0.22 -6.88 14.97
N LEU A 128 -0.94 -7.74 14.23
CA LEU A 128 -0.90 -9.19 14.47
C LEU A 128 0.50 -9.77 14.24
N LEU A 129 1.16 -9.36 13.16
CA LEU A 129 2.53 -9.78 12.87
C LEU A 129 3.51 -9.33 13.96
N ALA A 130 3.46 -8.06 14.39
CA ALA A 130 4.36 -7.55 15.42
C ALA A 130 4.21 -8.31 16.75
N ARG A 131 2.98 -8.60 17.17
CA ARG A 131 2.71 -9.39 18.37
C ARG A 131 3.19 -10.82 18.27
N ALA A 132 3.04 -11.44 17.10
CA ALA A 132 3.52 -12.82 16.88
C ALA A 132 5.05 -12.91 16.83
N LEU A 133 5.71 -11.92 16.20
CA LEU A 133 7.16 -11.90 16.06
C LEU A 133 7.89 -11.47 17.35
N LEU A 134 7.26 -10.61 18.17
CA LEU A 134 7.83 -10.08 19.42
C LEU A 134 6.87 -10.24 20.61
N PRO A 135 6.50 -11.46 21.01
CA PRO A 135 5.48 -11.68 22.05
C PRO A 135 5.88 -11.17 23.43
N ALA A 136 7.18 -10.93 23.68
CA ALA A 136 7.69 -10.42 24.96
C ALA A 136 7.75 -8.88 25.03
N VAL A 137 7.45 -8.16 23.94
CA VAL A 137 7.50 -6.70 23.88
C VAL A 137 6.08 -6.14 23.89
N ALA A 138 5.77 -5.25 24.82
CA ALA A 138 4.48 -4.56 24.83
C ALA A 138 4.38 -3.61 23.63
N LEU A 139 3.39 -3.83 22.76
CA LEU A 139 3.19 -3.03 21.56
C LEU A 139 2.08 -2.00 21.77
N GLU A 140 2.42 -0.71 21.68
CA GLU A 140 1.47 0.39 21.52
C GLU A 140 1.30 0.63 20.00
N TYR A 141 0.21 0.11 19.43
CA TYR A 141 -0.01 0.13 18.00
C TYR A 141 -0.95 1.26 17.58
N HIS A 142 -0.50 2.08 16.66
CA HIS A 142 -1.23 3.15 15.99
C HIS A 142 -1.29 2.85 14.49
N CYS A 143 -2.46 3.03 13.89
CA CYS A 143 -2.68 2.80 12.48
C CYS A 143 -3.45 3.97 11.87
N LYS A 144 -2.99 4.48 10.74
CA LYS A 144 -3.73 5.47 9.96
C LYS A 144 -4.08 4.87 8.60
N ASP A 145 -5.34 4.97 8.23
CA ASP A 145 -5.79 4.61 6.88
C ASP A 145 -7.03 5.41 6.48
N MET A 146 -7.59 5.10 5.30
CA MET A 146 -8.84 5.68 4.83
C MET A 146 -10.00 5.34 5.78
N PRO A 147 -11.03 6.19 5.86
CA PRO A 147 -12.10 6.07 6.86
C PRO A 147 -12.74 4.68 6.96
N LEU A 148 -13.00 4.01 5.83
CA LEU A 148 -13.60 2.66 5.84
C LEU A 148 -12.68 1.62 6.46
N LEU A 149 -11.38 1.67 6.17
CA LEU A 149 -10.39 0.72 6.68
C LEU A 149 -10.08 1.00 8.15
N ALA A 150 -9.93 2.26 8.53
CA ALA A 150 -9.70 2.67 9.93
C ALA A 150 -10.88 2.23 10.84
N ALA A 151 -12.13 2.43 10.39
CA ALA A 151 -13.31 1.98 11.12
C ALA A 151 -13.34 0.46 11.30
N ALA A 152 -13.02 -0.30 10.25
CA ALA A 152 -12.93 -1.76 10.33
C ALA A 152 -11.79 -2.23 11.25
N GLY A 153 -10.65 -1.53 11.23
CA GLY A 153 -9.54 -1.80 12.14
C GLY A 153 -9.91 -1.65 13.60
N MET A 154 -10.65 -0.58 13.96
CA MET A 154 -11.17 -0.39 15.33
C MET A 154 -12.09 -1.52 15.78
N GLU A 155 -12.92 -2.07 14.87
CA GLU A 155 -13.79 -3.21 15.18
C GLU A 155 -12.99 -4.50 15.44
N LEU A 156 -11.94 -4.74 14.66
CA LEU A 156 -11.16 -5.99 14.67
C LEU A 156 -10.06 -6.00 15.74
N LEU A 157 -9.52 -4.83 16.08
CA LEU A 157 -8.42 -4.63 17.01
C LEU A 157 -8.75 -3.47 17.97
N PRO A 158 -9.71 -3.63 18.88
CA PRO A 158 -10.18 -2.54 19.76
C PRO A 158 -9.13 -1.98 20.69
N GLU A 159 -8.01 -2.67 20.89
CA GLU A 159 -6.86 -2.23 21.67
C GLU A 159 -5.84 -1.41 20.86
N GLY A 160 -6.02 -1.28 19.54
CA GLY A 160 -5.21 -0.42 18.67
C GLY A 160 -5.81 0.98 18.56
N HIS A 161 -4.97 1.94 18.20
CA HIS A 161 -5.38 3.32 17.95
C HIS A 161 -5.49 3.55 16.44
N PHE A 162 -6.71 3.75 15.93
CA PHE A 162 -6.94 3.95 14.50
C PHE A 162 -7.33 5.40 14.20
N TYR A 163 -6.78 5.93 13.11
CA TYR A 163 -6.97 7.30 12.65
C TYR A 163 -7.42 7.30 11.19
N SER A 164 -8.33 8.21 10.85
CA SER A 164 -8.73 8.49 9.45
C SER A 164 -8.14 9.79 8.90
N ASP A 165 -7.32 10.46 9.69
CA ASP A 165 -6.63 11.71 9.37
C ASP A 165 -5.17 11.67 9.84
N ASP A 166 -4.43 12.74 9.58
CA ASP A 166 -3.01 12.82 9.90
C ASP A 166 -2.72 13.31 11.34
N SER A 167 -3.72 13.33 12.24
CA SER A 167 -3.54 13.69 13.66
C SER A 167 -2.57 12.73 14.38
N CYS A 168 -2.41 11.50 13.89
CA CYS A 168 -1.40 10.55 14.34
C CYS A 168 0.04 11.09 14.21
N LEU A 169 0.30 12.02 13.29
CA LEU A 169 1.63 12.61 13.09
C LEU A 169 2.01 13.67 14.15
N ASN A 170 1.08 14.03 15.06
CA ASN A 170 1.33 15.01 16.13
C ASN A 170 2.11 14.45 17.34
N ARG A 171 2.58 13.20 17.25
CA ARG A 171 3.43 12.56 18.28
C ARG A 171 4.59 11.81 17.64
N ARG A 172 5.57 11.41 18.46
CA ARG A 172 6.68 10.57 18.02
C ARG A 172 6.49 9.12 18.42
N TYR A 173 7.01 8.22 17.55
CA TYR A 173 6.97 6.78 17.72
C TYR A 173 8.37 6.19 17.62
N ASP A 174 8.61 5.08 18.30
CA ASP A 174 9.87 4.34 18.19
C ASP A 174 10.07 3.78 16.77
N LEU A 175 8.99 3.35 16.14
CA LEU A 175 8.96 2.89 14.75
C LEU A 175 7.80 3.56 14.01
N VAL A 176 8.10 4.28 12.94
CA VAL A 176 7.12 4.72 11.95
C VAL A 176 7.28 3.84 10.72
N MET A 177 6.18 3.31 10.22
CA MET A 177 6.17 2.46 9.05
C MET A 177 5.16 2.97 8.03
N ALA A 178 5.53 2.92 6.74
CA ALA A 178 4.64 3.08 5.61
C ALA A 178 4.91 1.95 4.61
N SER A 179 4.02 0.95 4.59
CA SER A 179 4.13 -0.20 3.70
C SER A 179 3.15 -0.07 2.55
N THR A 180 3.67 0.00 1.33
CA THR A 180 2.86 0.09 0.10
C THR A 180 1.84 1.25 0.15
N SER A 181 2.16 2.38 0.80
CA SER A 181 1.21 3.46 1.08
C SER A 181 1.68 4.85 0.67
N LEU A 182 2.93 5.23 0.94
CA LEU A 182 3.45 6.58 0.68
C LEU A 182 3.25 7.04 -0.77
N HIS A 183 3.44 6.15 -1.72
CA HIS A 183 3.34 6.45 -3.15
C HIS A 183 1.90 6.73 -3.65
N TYR A 184 0.89 6.56 -2.80
CA TYR A 184 -0.49 6.97 -3.09
C TYR A 184 -0.81 8.39 -2.62
N SER A 185 0.11 9.06 -1.93
CA SER A 185 -0.08 10.45 -1.51
C SER A 185 0.08 11.40 -2.67
N LEU A 186 -0.85 12.33 -2.84
CA LEU A 186 -0.77 13.38 -3.87
C LEU A 186 0.55 14.17 -3.75
N ASP A 187 0.88 14.60 -2.53
CA ASP A 187 2.13 15.24 -2.15
C ASP A 187 2.93 14.28 -1.27
N TRP A 188 3.64 13.35 -1.90
CA TRP A 188 4.42 12.34 -1.20
C TRP A 188 5.60 12.95 -0.43
N GLN A 189 6.14 14.10 -0.89
CA GLN A 189 7.23 14.78 -0.19
C GLN A 189 6.75 15.32 1.16
N ALA A 190 5.61 16.01 1.18
CA ALA A 190 5.01 16.49 2.43
C ALA A 190 4.61 15.33 3.36
N ALA A 191 4.06 14.24 2.80
CA ALA A 191 3.76 13.05 3.59
C ALA A 191 5.02 12.43 4.20
N LEU A 192 6.10 12.27 3.42
CA LEU A 192 7.38 11.77 3.93
C LEU A 192 7.96 12.68 5.00
N ALA A 193 7.91 14.00 4.82
CA ALA A 193 8.34 14.98 5.83
C ALA A 193 7.56 14.82 7.15
N GLY A 194 6.24 14.62 7.08
CA GLY A 194 5.39 14.34 8.25
C GLY A 194 5.78 13.05 8.95
N LEU A 195 6.04 11.98 8.20
CA LEU A 195 6.50 10.70 8.75
C LEU A 195 7.88 10.83 9.42
N CYS A 196 8.82 11.56 8.81
CA CYS A 196 10.11 11.87 9.44
C CYS A 196 9.92 12.61 10.77
N GLY A 197 9.05 13.64 10.81
CA GLY A 197 8.74 14.41 12.03
C GLY A 197 8.13 13.56 13.14
N ALA A 198 7.33 12.55 12.80
CA ALA A 198 6.74 11.61 13.75
C ALA A 198 7.69 10.48 14.18
N THR A 199 8.87 10.37 13.54
CA THR A 199 9.85 9.31 13.86
C THR A 199 10.67 9.68 15.06
N GLY A 200 10.63 8.83 16.09
CA GLY A 200 11.49 8.94 17.28
C GLY A 200 12.79 8.17 17.15
N ARG A 201 12.79 7.05 16.41
CA ARG A 201 14.00 6.24 16.22
C ARG A 201 14.14 5.72 14.78
N TYR A 202 13.18 4.94 14.28
CA TYR A 202 13.26 4.35 12.95
C TYR A 202 12.05 4.70 12.09
N LEU A 203 12.32 5.04 10.81
CA LEU A 203 11.33 5.14 9.74
C LEU A 203 11.56 4.01 8.74
N TYR A 204 10.54 3.20 8.50
CA TYR A 204 10.59 2.10 7.56
C TYR A 204 9.59 2.31 6.42
N LEU A 205 10.12 2.58 5.24
CA LEU A 205 9.34 2.65 4.01
C LEU A 205 9.45 1.30 3.31
N ALA A 206 8.35 0.59 3.14
CA ALA A 206 8.35 -0.77 2.61
C ALA A 206 7.58 -0.89 1.29
N SER A 207 8.11 -1.70 0.38
CA SER A 207 7.43 -2.15 -0.85
C SER A 207 6.87 -1.01 -1.71
N MET A 208 7.74 -0.07 -2.08
CA MET A 208 7.39 1.04 -2.97
C MET A 208 7.92 0.81 -4.38
N PRO A 209 7.18 1.24 -5.43
CA PRO A 209 7.66 1.21 -6.80
C PRO A 209 8.73 2.29 -7.00
N ILE A 210 9.98 1.86 -7.25
CA ILE A 210 11.16 2.72 -7.30
C ILE A 210 11.81 2.67 -8.67
N VAL A 211 12.20 3.85 -9.18
CA VAL A 211 13.07 4.06 -10.34
C VAL A 211 14.36 4.76 -9.93
N SER A 212 15.36 4.72 -10.78
CA SER A 212 16.68 5.27 -10.48
C SER A 212 17.16 6.32 -11.49
N ASP A 213 16.80 6.16 -12.76
CA ASP A 213 17.39 6.93 -13.87
C ASP A 213 16.50 8.09 -14.33
N VAL A 214 15.19 8.02 -14.05
CA VAL A 214 14.22 9.07 -14.40
C VAL A 214 13.63 9.72 -13.15
N PRO A 215 13.12 10.96 -13.22
CA PRO A 215 12.37 11.59 -12.13
C PRO A 215 11.14 10.77 -11.75
N SER A 216 10.63 10.98 -10.53
CA SER A 216 9.35 10.39 -10.09
C SER A 216 8.23 10.71 -11.08
N PHE A 217 7.40 9.74 -11.39
CA PHE A 217 6.29 9.90 -12.32
C PHE A 217 5.01 9.22 -11.81
N VAL A 218 3.86 9.62 -12.36
CA VAL A 218 2.56 9.09 -11.97
C VAL A 218 2.13 7.97 -12.91
N PHE A 219 1.49 6.96 -12.35
CA PHE A 219 0.81 5.91 -13.10
C PHE A 219 -0.56 5.63 -12.47
N VAL A 220 -1.47 5.06 -13.27
CA VAL A 220 -2.77 4.59 -12.79
C VAL A 220 -2.69 3.10 -12.52
N GLN A 221 -3.31 2.70 -11.41
CA GLN A 221 -3.55 1.31 -11.07
C GLN A 221 -5.04 0.99 -11.21
N ARG A 222 -5.33 -0.09 -11.92
CA ARG A 222 -6.68 -0.66 -12.14
C ARG A 222 -6.64 -2.11 -11.65
N PRO A 223 -6.58 -2.37 -10.33
CA PRO A 223 -6.18 -3.65 -9.76
C PRO A 223 -7.31 -4.69 -9.79
N ARG A 224 -7.80 -5.01 -10.98
CA ARG A 224 -8.86 -5.99 -11.22
C ARG A 224 -8.46 -7.39 -10.77
N SER A 225 -7.19 -7.73 -10.98
CA SER A 225 -6.62 -9.00 -10.52
C SER A 225 -6.62 -9.12 -8.98
N PHE A 226 -6.67 -7.99 -8.25
CA PHE A 226 -6.75 -7.99 -6.78
C PHE A 226 -8.20 -8.13 -6.27
N GLY A 227 -9.18 -8.14 -7.16
CA GLY A 227 -10.60 -8.19 -6.80
C GLY A 227 -11.23 -6.82 -6.54
N TYR A 228 -10.52 -5.73 -6.82
CA TYR A 228 -10.99 -4.36 -6.60
C TYR A 228 -11.79 -3.84 -7.80
N ARG A 229 -12.79 -3.00 -7.52
CA ARG A 229 -13.66 -2.39 -8.52
C ARG A 229 -13.43 -0.89 -8.68
N THR A 230 -12.27 -0.43 -8.27
CA THR A 230 -11.83 0.95 -8.31
C THR A 230 -10.57 1.11 -9.16
N GLU A 231 -10.16 2.34 -9.42
CA GLU A 231 -8.83 2.68 -9.91
C GLU A 231 -8.26 3.83 -9.06
N TYR A 232 -6.95 3.90 -8.95
CA TYR A 232 -6.28 4.94 -8.20
C TYR A 232 -4.94 5.29 -8.81
N LEU A 233 -4.47 6.50 -8.50
CA LEU A 233 -3.18 6.99 -8.95
C LEU A 233 -2.09 6.66 -7.95
N ALA A 234 -0.89 6.45 -8.47
CA ALA A 234 0.29 6.22 -7.66
C ALA A 234 1.52 6.88 -8.28
N TRP A 235 2.47 7.22 -7.46
CA TRP A 235 3.80 7.61 -7.87
C TRP A 235 4.69 6.37 -8.05
N CYS A 236 5.44 6.34 -9.14
CA CYS A 236 6.68 5.60 -9.21
C CYS A 236 7.78 6.56 -8.75
N LEU A 237 8.40 6.29 -7.61
CA LEU A 237 9.26 7.26 -6.92
C LEU A 237 10.72 7.09 -7.35
N ASN A 238 11.40 8.21 -7.59
CA ASN A 238 12.83 8.18 -7.81
C ASN A 238 13.57 7.98 -6.48
N ARG A 239 14.50 7.03 -6.48
CA ARG A 239 15.32 6.68 -5.30
C ARG A 239 16.00 7.89 -4.68
N GLN A 240 16.66 8.70 -5.51
CA GLN A 240 17.46 9.83 -5.01
C GLN A 240 16.57 10.93 -4.41
N GLU A 241 15.40 11.17 -4.99
CA GLU A 241 14.43 12.14 -4.47
C GLU A 241 13.97 11.76 -3.05
N ILE A 242 13.69 10.46 -2.78
CA ILE A 242 13.36 9.98 -1.43
C ILE A 242 14.49 10.25 -0.46
N LEU A 243 15.72 9.92 -0.84
CA LEU A 243 16.89 10.11 0.03
C LEU A 243 17.12 11.59 0.37
N VAL A 244 16.98 12.49 -0.61
CA VAL A 244 17.12 13.94 -0.42
C VAL A 244 16.07 14.46 0.57
N VAL A 245 14.80 14.05 0.44
CA VAL A 245 13.75 14.47 1.39
C VAL A 245 14.04 13.93 2.78
N ALA A 246 14.37 12.66 2.92
CA ALA A 246 14.68 12.06 4.22
C ALA A 246 15.89 12.74 4.91
N GLU A 247 16.97 12.97 4.16
CA GLU A 247 18.17 13.62 4.67
C GLU A 247 17.89 15.08 5.11
N SER A 248 17.06 15.82 4.37
CA SER A 248 16.66 17.19 4.74
C SER A 248 15.86 17.26 6.05
N HIS A 249 15.36 16.11 6.54
CA HIS A 249 14.65 15.94 7.81
C HIS A 249 15.46 15.13 8.84
N GLU A 250 16.79 15.19 8.75
CA GLU A 250 17.72 14.59 9.72
C GLU A 250 17.58 13.06 9.84
N MET A 251 17.17 12.39 8.74
CA MET A 251 17.05 10.95 8.68
C MET A 251 18.25 10.33 7.96
N ARG A 252 18.96 9.42 8.62
CA ARG A 252 20.10 8.69 8.06
C ARG A 252 19.65 7.35 7.49
N LEU A 253 19.98 7.09 6.21
CA LEU A 253 19.74 5.77 5.62
C LEU A 253 20.58 4.69 6.32
N VAL A 254 19.91 3.68 6.87
CA VAL A 254 20.56 2.51 7.51
C VAL A 254 20.65 1.35 6.53
N ARG A 255 19.56 1.07 5.78
CA ARG A 255 19.51 -0.07 4.85
C ARG A 255 18.45 0.11 3.78
N GLU A 256 18.72 -0.47 2.60
CA GLU A 256 17.73 -0.68 1.55
C GLU A 256 17.35 -2.17 1.47
N PHE A 257 16.13 -2.43 1.00
CA PHE A 257 15.59 -3.78 0.80
C PHE A 257 15.08 -3.94 -0.64
N VAL A 258 15.12 -5.19 -1.13
CA VAL A 258 14.54 -5.60 -2.40
C VAL A 258 13.50 -6.68 -2.12
N TYR A 259 12.29 -6.53 -2.68
CA TYR A 259 11.19 -7.44 -2.39
C TYR A 259 10.91 -8.45 -3.50
N GLY A 260 11.25 -8.14 -4.72
CA GLY A 260 11.03 -9.01 -5.87
C GLY A 260 10.55 -8.23 -7.09
N HIS A 261 9.88 -8.92 -8.01
CA HIS A 261 9.37 -8.31 -9.23
C HIS A 261 8.22 -7.36 -8.94
N ALA A 262 8.32 -6.16 -9.50
CA ALA A 262 7.21 -5.21 -9.54
C ALA A 262 6.33 -5.48 -10.77
N PRO A 263 5.03 -5.13 -10.73
CA PRO A 263 4.19 -5.15 -11.90
C PRO A 263 4.75 -4.28 -13.02
N HIS A 264 4.61 -4.74 -14.26
CA HIS A 264 4.99 -3.96 -15.42
C HIS A 264 4.07 -2.76 -15.58
N ILE A 265 4.65 -1.55 -15.65
CA ILE A 265 3.90 -0.33 -15.94
C ILE A 265 3.98 -0.06 -17.43
N GLU A 266 2.84 -0.17 -18.12
CA GLU A 266 2.76 0.03 -19.55
C GLU A 266 3.17 1.46 -19.93
N LYS A 267 4.02 1.60 -20.95
CA LYS A 267 4.57 2.88 -21.44
C LYS A 267 5.43 3.66 -20.45
N ALA A 268 5.82 3.09 -19.31
CA ALA A 268 6.67 3.80 -18.36
C ALA A 268 8.03 4.17 -18.97
N PRO A 269 8.59 5.35 -18.62
CA PRO A 269 9.91 5.76 -19.08
C PRO A 269 11.04 4.89 -18.52
N GLU A 270 10.82 4.29 -17.34
CA GLU A 270 11.68 3.28 -16.69
C GLU A 270 10.78 2.28 -15.97
N GLN A 271 11.13 1.00 -16.01
CA GLN A 271 10.42 -0.02 -15.24
C GLN A 271 10.85 -0.01 -13.78
N ASN A 272 9.88 -0.13 -12.89
CA ASN A 272 10.11 -0.04 -11.47
C ASN A 272 10.62 -1.35 -10.86
N LEU A 273 11.24 -1.22 -9.66
CA LEU A 273 11.52 -2.34 -8.75
C LEU A 273 10.85 -2.05 -7.39
N TYR A 274 10.28 -3.06 -6.75
CA TYR A 274 9.81 -2.88 -5.38
C TYR A 274 10.99 -2.86 -4.41
N ARG A 275 11.18 -1.71 -3.77
CA ARG A 275 12.24 -1.47 -2.78
C ARG A 275 11.68 -0.94 -1.47
N GLY A 276 12.48 -1.06 -0.42
CA GLY A 276 12.22 -0.43 0.87
C GLY A 276 13.47 0.25 1.43
N PHE A 277 13.24 1.15 2.38
CA PHE A 277 14.27 1.96 3.01
C PHE A 277 14.04 1.98 4.52
N LEU A 278 15.10 1.71 5.27
CA LEU A 278 15.15 1.91 6.71
C LEU A 278 16.01 3.13 7.00
N PHE A 279 15.42 4.10 7.65
CA PHE A 279 16.12 5.28 8.14
C PHE A 279 16.13 5.29 9.67
N GLU A 280 17.12 5.96 10.23
CA GLU A 280 17.26 6.23 11.66
C GLU A 280 17.28 7.74 11.89
N ALA A 281 16.53 8.22 12.86
CA ALA A 281 16.55 9.61 13.30
C ALA A 281 17.85 9.92 14.04
N HIS A 282 18.42 11.10 13.77
CA HIS A 282 19.59 11.62 14.48
C HIS A 282 19.26 12.16 15.86
#